data_85f41df69f7d1816bbe18f195f1482f7
#
_entry.id   85f41df69f7d1816bbe18f195f1482f7
#
_cell.length_a   1.000
_cell.length_b   1.000
_cell.length_c   1.000
_cell.angle_alpha   90.00
_cell.angle_beta   90.00
_cell.angle_gamma   90.00
#
_symmetry.space_group_name_H-M   'P 1'
#
loop_
_entity.id
_entity.type
_entity.pdbx_description
1 polymer ?
#
loop_
_entity_poly.entity_id
_entity_poly.type
_entity_poly.pdbx_seq_one_letter_code
_entity_poly.pdbx_strand_id
1 'polypeptide(L)'
;INQIIDTESVKERLENNDSSIGKAKVIRGGKDLTIITWGAMVHVALKAAELMAKEGIEIEIVDLRTILPFDSKTCIQSVMKTKKMIVLQESQYTGGLGHTISSRVMEESFWDMESPPVVIGALDTPVPFSPTLEDYTIPTVDLVLRHAKRMCK
;
A
#
# COMPACT_ATOMS: atom_id res chain seq x y z
N ILE A 1 -14.75 -15.38 -15.40
CA ILE A 1 -13.51 -15.55 -14.60
C ILE A 1 -13.89 -16.38 -13.39
N ASN A 2 -13.92 -17.71 -13.54
CA ASN A 2 -14.10 -18.63 -12.40
C ASN A 2 -12.70 -19.07 -11.96
N GLN A 3 -12.06 -18.32 -11.11
CA GLN A 3 -11.02 -18.90 -10.25
C GLN A 3 -11.75 -19.80 -9.25
N ILE A 4 -11.64 -21.11 -9.46
CA ILE A 4 -12.05 -22.10 -8.48
C ILE A 4 -11.16 -21.83 -7.25
N ILE A 5 -11.77 -21.35 -6.17
CA ILE A 5 -11.07 -21.19 -4.90
C ILE A 5 -10.70 -22.60 -4.45
N ASP A 6 -9.42 -22.91 -4.48
CA ASP A 6 -8.92 -24.16 -3.94
C ASP A 6 -9.14 -24.18 -2.41
N THR A 7 -10.13 -24.95 -2.00
CA THR A 7 -10.54 -25.06 -0.59
C THR A 7 -9.44 -25.64 0.31
N GLU A 8 -8.49 -26.41 -0.23
CA GLU A 8 -7.36 -26.93 0.53
C GLU A 8 -6.35 -25.81 0.84
N SER A 9 -6.03 -24.96 -0.13
CA SER A 9 -5.15 -23.82 0.09
C SER A 9 -5.75 -22.80 1.08
N VAL A 10 -7.07 -22.68 1.11
CA VAL A 10 -7.78 -21.84 2.10
C VAL A 10 -7.69 -22.43 3.50
N LYS A 11 -7.88 -23.74 3.66
CA LYS A 11 -7.73 -24.43 4.95
C LYS A 11 -6.33 -24.30 5.51
N GLU A 12 -5.30 -24.53 4.68
CA GLU A 12 -3.90 -24.42 5.08
C GLU A 12 -3.55 -22.99 5.54
N ARG A 13 -4.09 -21.97 4.89
CA ARG A 13 -3.92 -20.57 5.30
C ARG A 13 -4.63 -20.24 6.62
N LEU A 14 -5.80 -20.83 6.87
CA LEU A 14 -6.53 -20.67 8.12
C LEU A 14 -5.81 -21.36 9.28
N GLU A 15 -5.26 -22.55 9.05
CA GLU A 15 -4.51 -23.34 10.04
C GLU A 15 -3.18 -22.66 10.41
N ASN A 16 -2.50 -22.04 9.43
CA ASN A 16 -1.23 -21.34 9.64
C ASN A 16 -1.40 -19.90 10.19
N ASN A 17 -2.62 -19.49 10.59
CA ASN A 17 -2.91 -18.14 11.11
C ASN A 17 -2.53 -16.98 10.14
N ASP A 18 -2.29 -17.29 8.86
CA ASP A 18 -1.87 -16.32 7.84
C ASP A 18 -3.02 -15.43 7.33
N SER A 19 -4.23 -15.68 7.80
CA SER A 19 -5.46 -15.00 7.39
C SER A 19 -6.25 -14.38 8.54
N SER A 20 -5.61 -14.11 9.68
CA SER A 20 -6.32 -13.47 10.80
C SER A 20 -6.77 -12.05 10.47
N ILE A 21 -8.05 -11.77 10.75
CA ILE A 21 -8.62 -10.42 10.63
C ILE A 21 -7.80 -9.45 11.50
N GLY A 22 -7.50 -8.26 10.97
CA GLY A 22 -6.72 -7.25 11.67
C GLY A 22 -5.21 -7.49 11.65
N LYS A 23 -4.72 -8.38 10.77
CA LYS A 23 -3.28 -8.60 10.55
C LYS A 23 -2.87 -8.22 9.13
N ALA A 24 -1.96 -7.26 9.04
CA ALA A 24 -1.29 -6.91 7.80
C ALA A 24 -0.19 -7.93 7.47
N LYS A 25 0.19 -7.96 6.20
CA LYS A 25 1.31 -8.80 5.71
C LYS A 25 2.33 -7.95 5.00
N VAL A 26 3.60 -8.08 5.38
CA VAL A 26 4.70 -7.57 4.56
C VAL A 26 4.89 -8.55 3.40
N ILE A 27 4.41 -8.17 2.22
CA ILE A 27 4.43 -9.02 1.02
C ILE A 27 5.72 -8.86 0.20
N ARG A 28 6.44 -7.78 0.43
CA ARG A 28 7.77 -7.52 -0.11
C ARG A 28 8.60 -6.78 0.94
N GLY A 29 9.76 -7.31 1.28
CA GLY A 29 10.73 -6.61 2.13
C GLY A 29 11.47 -5.51 1.38
N GLY A 30 11.82 -4.43 2.08
CA GLY A 30 12.57 -3.30 1.56
C GLY A 30 13.23 -2.50 2.68
N LYS A 31 14.02 -1.51 2.33
CA LYS A 31 14.76 -0.68 3.31
C LYS A 31 14.69 0.83 3.04
N ASP A 32 14.25 1.24 1.84
CA ASP A 32 14.38 2.64 1.41
C ASP A 32 13.05 3.41 1.46
N LEU A 33 11.91 2.71 1.39
CA LEU A 33 10.56 3.29 1.40
C LEU A 33 9.54 2.22 1.76
N THR A 34 8.54 2.54 2.57
CA THR A 34 7.37 1.69 2.81
C THR A 34 6.17 2.18 2.01
N ILE A 35 5.52 1.27 1.27
CA ILE A 35 4.19 1.49 0.69
C ILE A 35 3.18 0.68 1.50
N ILE A 36 2.23 1.36 2.15
CA ILE A 36 1.07 0.77 2.82
C ILE A 36 -0.09 0.79 1.85
N THR A 37 -0.69 -0.36 1.59
CA THR A 37 -1.74 -0.48 0.56
C THR A 37 -2.68 -1.64 0.84
N TRP A 38 -3.72 -1.80 0.02
CA TRP A 38 -4.69 -2.91 0.08
C TRP A 38 -5.42 -3.09 -1.25
N GLY A 39 -6.09 -4.22 -1.41
CA GLY A 39 -6.92 -4.52 -2.57
C GLY A 39 -6.14 -4.51 -3.89
N ALA A 40 -6.72 -3.95 -4.93
CA ALA A 40 -6.13 -3.89 -6.27
C ALA A 40 -4.80 -3.10 -6.30
N MET A 41 -4.64 -2.12 -5.43
CA MET A 41 -3.44 -1.29 -5.37
C MET A 41 -2.19 -2.05 -4.92
N VAL A 42 -2.33 -3.21 -4.30
CA VAL A 42 -1.22 -4.13 -4.01
C VAL A 42 -0.45 -4.50 -5.29
N HIS A 43 -1.15 -4.78 -6.38
CA HIS A 43 -0.53 -5.12 -7.66
C HIS A 43 0.21 -3.93 -8.29
N VAL A 44 -0.35 -2.72 -8.15
CA VAL A 44 0.28 -1.48 -8.60
C VAL A 44 1.57 -1.22 -7.81
N ALA A 45 1.52 -1.38 -6.48
CA ALA A 45 2.68 -1.23 -5.61
C ALA A 45 3.79 -2.23 -5.92
N LEU A 46 3.45 -3.52 -6.10
CA LEU A 46 4.41 -4.56 -6.46
C LEU A 46 5.13 -4.25 -7.77
N LYS A 47 4.39 -3.86 -8.81
CA LYS A 47 4.96 -3.50 -10.10
C LYS A 47 5.87 -2.27 -10.01
N ALA A 48 5.47 -1.26 -9.24
CA ALA A 48 6.32 -0.09 -8.99
C ALA A 48 7.61 -0.48 -8.24
N ALA A 49 7.52 -1.34 -7.22
CA ALA A 49 8.68 -1.81 -6.47
C ALA A 49 9.66 -2.64 -7.32
N GLU A 50 9.17 -3.46 -8.24
CA GLU A 50 10.02 -4.19 -9.19
C GLU A 50 10.82 -3.24 -10.11
N LEU A 51 10.19 -2.16 -10.56
CA LEU A 51 10.86 -1.16 -11.40
C LEU A 51 11.89 -0.34 -10.60
N MET A 52 11.55 0.05 -9.36
CA MET A 52 12.46 0.79 -8.49
C MET A 52 13.68 -0.05 -8.07
N ALA A 53 13.51 -1.36 -7.87
CA ALA A 53 14.63 -2.25 -7.56
C ALA A 53 15.70 -2.29 -8.66
N LYS A 54 15.31 -2.13 -9.93
CA LYS A 54 16.26 -2.00 -11.05
C LYS A 54 17.10 -0.73 -10.97
N GLU A 55 16.62 0.27 -10.24
CA GLU A 55 17.31 1.54 -9.98
C GLU A 55 18.02 1.53 -8.61
N GLY A 56 18.07 0.38 -7.93
CA GLY A 56 18.74 0.20 -6.64
C GLY A 56 17.94 0.65 -5.42
N ILE A 57 16.64 0.91 -5.57
CA ILE A 57 15.74 1.35 -4.49
C ILE A 57 14.82 0.20 -4.08
N GLU A 58 14.96 -0.25 -2.83
CA GLU A 58 14.24 -1.39 -2.28
C GLU A 58 13.01 -0.93 -1.48
N ILE A 59 11.84 -1.06 -2.11
CA ILE A 59 10.56 -0.68 -1.52
C ILE A 59 9.98 -1.85 -0.73
N GLU A 60 9.63 -1.60 0.54
CA GLU A 60 8.82 -2.48 1.36
C GLU A 60 7.34 -2.27 1.07
N ILE A 61 6.58 -3.38 0.95
CA ILE A 61 5.14 -3.32 0.72
C ILE A 61 4.41 -4.02 1.85
N VAL A 62 3.53 -3.27 2.50
CA VAL A 62 2.63 -3.75 3.54
C VAL A 62 1.21 -3.81 2.96
N ASP A 63 0.69 -5.03 2.81
CA ASP A 63 -0.71 -5.26 2.48
C ASP A 63 -1.53 -5.32 3.77
N LEU A 64 -2.45 -4.37 3.95
CA LEU A 64 -3.28 -4.28 5.14
C LEU A 64 -4.26 -5.46 5.28
N ARG A 65 -4.73 -6.01 4.19
CA ARG A 65 -5.75 -7.08 4.10
C ARG A 65 -7.06 -6.78 4.85
N THR A 66 -6.97 -6.08 5.97
CA THR A 66 -8.11 -5.62 6.79
C THR A 66 -7.95 -4.14 7.08
N ILE A 67 -9.00 -3.40 6.80
CA ILE A 67 -9.03 -1.94 7.02
C ILE A 67 -9.50 -1.60 8.44
N LEU A 68 -10.46 -2.35 8.96
CA LEU A 68 -10.98 -2.15 10.30
C LEU A 68 -11.29 -3.51 10.96
N PRO A 69 -10.58 -3.86 12.03
CA PRO A 69 -9.41 -3.15 12.58
C PRO A 69 -8.19 -3.26 11.64
N PHE A 70 -7.35 -2.21 11.55
CA PHE A 70 -6.10 -2.32 10.79
C PHE A 70 -4.90 -2.57 11.72
N ASP A 71 -3.88 -3.24 11.20
CA ASP A 71 -2.66 -3.57 11.93
C ASP A 71 -1.69 -2.37 11.94
N SER A 72 -1.93 -1.41 12.81
CA SER A 72 -1.06 -0.24 12.97
C SER A 72 0.37 -0.62 13.34
N LYS A 73 0.52 -1.65 14.19
CA LYS A 73 1.83 -2.10 14.67
C LYS A 73 2.76 -2.52 13.54
N THR A 74 2.28 -3.35 12.62
CA THR A 74 3.05 -3.78 11.44
C THR A 74 3.41 -2.59 10.57
N CYS A 75 2.47 -1.66 10.34
CA CYS A 75 2.72 -0.45 9.55
C CYS A 75 3.78 0.44 10.18
N ILE A 76 3.68 0.72 11.48
CA ILE A 76 4.63 1.54 12.23
C ILE A 76 6.03 0.92 12.19
N GLN A 77 6.17 -0.38 12.48
CA GLN A 77 7.46 -1.08 12.42
C GLN A 77 8.12 -0.98 11.05
N SER A 78 7.33 -1.13 9.98
CA SER A 78 7.79 -0.99 8.60
C SER A 78 8.27 0.43 8.29
N VAL A 79 7.49 1.43 8.70
CA VAL A 79 7.82 2.85 8.46
C VAL A 79 9.03 3.28 9.27
N MET A 80 9.15 2.90 10.54
CA MET A 80 10.33 3.18 11.36
C MET A 80 11.63 2.59 10.77
N LYS A 81 11.54 1.45 10.12
CA LYS A 81 12.68 0.83 9.43
C LYS A 81 13.10 1.60 8.18
N THR A 82 12.15 2.01 7.35
CA THR A 82 12.41 2.65 6.04
C THR A 82 12.42 4.18 6.11
N LYS A 83 11.86 4.76 7.17
CA LYS A 83 11.77 6.20 7.47
C LYS A 83 11.03 7.05 6.43
N LYS A 84 10.39 6.41 5.47
CA LYS A 84 9.64 7.04 4.39
C LYS A 84 8.36 6.25 4.14
N MET A 85 7.24 6.95 3.92
CA MET A 85 5.94 6.32 3.79
C MET A 85 5.12 6.86 2.62
N ILE A 86 4.59 5.94 1.82
CA ILE A 86 3.49 6.19 0.89
C ILE A 86 2.29 5.36 1.36
N VAL A 87 1.12 5.95 1.44
CA VAL A 87 -0.16 5.22 1.54
C VAL A 87 -0.83 5.27 0.17
N LEU A 88 -1.05 4.10 -0.43
CA LEU A 88 -1.62 3.96 -1.76
C LEU A 88 -3.01 3.35 -1.66
N GLN A 89 -4.02 4.07 -2.12
CA GLN A 89 -5.43 3.67 -2.09
C GLN A 89 -6.11 3.85 -3.45
N GLU A 90 -7.14 3.05 -3.71
CA GLU A 90 -7.96 3.14 -4.92
C GLU A 90 -9.05 4.21 -4.81
N SER A 91 -9.53 4.49 -3.58
CA SER A 91 -10.52 5.53 -3.34
C SER A 91 -9.99 6.93 -3.64
N GLN A 92 -10.90 7.90 -3.79
CA GLN A 92 -10.55 9.29 -4.03
C GLN A 92 -9.54 9.81 -3.00
N TYR A 93 -8.73 10.77 -3.43
CA TYR A 93 -7.74 11.40 -2.58
C TYR A 93 -8.41 12.09 -1.38
N THR A 94 -9.41 12.94 -1.62
CA THR A 94 -10.14 13.63 -0.56
C THR A 94 -11.15 12.71 0.10
N GLY A 95 -11.10 12.63 1.43
CA GLY A 95 -11.98 11.77 2.22
C GLY A 95 -11.64 10.28 2.19
N GLY A 96 -10.60 9.88 1.45
CA GLY A 96 -10.13 8.51 1.44
C GLY A 96 -9.43 8.11 2.75
N LEU A 97 -9.47 6.82 3.06
CA LEU A 97 -8.95 6.27 4.32
C LEU A 97 -7.43 6.38 4.47
N GLY A 98 -6.71 6.57 3.35
CA GLY A 98 -5.25 6.70 3.35
C GLY A 98 -4.75 7.84 4.23
N HIS A 99 -5.47 8.94 4.32
CA HIS A 99 -5.11 10.05 5.21
C HIS A 99 -5.24 9.66 6.69
N THR A 100 -6.30 8.93 7.04
CA THR A 100 -6.49 8.41 8.40
C THR A 100 -5.38 7.42 8.77
N ILE A 101 -5.03 6.48 7.89
CA ILE A 101 -3.95 5.53 8.10
C ILE A 101 -2.62 6.27 8.24
N SER A 102 -2.34 7.21 7.34
CA SER A 102 -1.13 8.04 7.39
C SER A 102 -1.01 8.78 8.73
N SER A 103 -2.08 9.45 9.18
CA SER A 103 -2.09 10.16 10.47
C SER A 103 -1.83 9.22 11.64
N ARG A 104 -2.50 8.06 11.68
CA ARG A 104 -2.35 7.07 12.76
C ARG A 104 -0.94 6.48 12.83
N VAL A 105 -0.30 6.23 11.70
CA VAL A 105 1.09 5.76 11.67
C VAL A 105 2.04 6.87 12.09
N MET A 106 1.78 8.11 11.66
CA MET A 106 2.60 9.28 12.03
C MET A 106 2.56 9.61 13.51
N GLU A 107 1.48 9.33 14.23
CA GLU A 107 1.38 9.56 15.69
C GLU A 107 2.55 8.91 16.45
N GLU A 108 3.04 7.77 15.99
CA GLU A 108 4.12 7.02 16.63
C GLU A 108 5.47 7.10 15.90
N SER A 109 5.47 7.38 14.58
CA SER A 109 6.69 7.33 13.75
C SER A 109 7.22 8.70 13.33
N PHE A 110 6.58 9.81 13.71
CA PHE A 110 6.91 11.15 13.22
C PHE A 110 8.39 11.52 13.36
N TRP A 111 8.95 11.26 14.52
CA TRP A 111 10.35 11.65 14.82
C TRP A 111 11.41 10.78 14.13
N ASP A 112 10.99 9.63 13.58
CA ASP A 112 11.87 8.72 12.83
C ASP A 112 11.81 8.98 11.32
N MET A 113 10.87 9.82 10.85
CA MET A 113 10.66 10.08 9.43
C MET A 113 11.74 11.01 8.84
N GLU A 114 12.23 10.67 7.66
CA GLU A 114 13.17 11.47 6.86
C GLU A 114 12.47 12.33 5.81
N SER A 115 11.18 12.09 5.56
CA SER A 115 10.38 12.88 4.62
C SER A 115 8.91 12.90 5.03
N PRO A 116 8.15 13.93 4.63
CA PRO A 116 6.71 13.93 4.83
C PRO A 116 6.06 12.70 4.19
N PRO A 117 5.04 12.11 4.83
CA PRO A 117 4.28 11.01 4.23
C PRO A 117 3.54 11.48 2.97
N VAL A 118 3.35 10.58 2.03
CA VAL A 118 2.59 10.84 0.81
C VAL A 118 1.38 9.92 0.78
N VAL A 119 0.21 10.47 0.54
CA VAL A 119 -1.00 9.69 0.22
C VAL A 119 -1.25 9.79 -1.28
N ILE A 120 -1.46 8.66 -1.92
CA ILE A 120 -1.82 8.55 -3.34
C ILE A 120 -3.20 7.92 -3.40
N GLY A 121 -4.14 8.60 -4.01
CA GLY A 121 -5.51 8.15 -4.22
C GLY A 121 -6.00 8.47 -5.63
N ALA A 122 -7.19 8.01 -5.98
CA ALA A 122 -7.85 8.37 -7.22
C ALA A 122 -8.17 9.86 -7.28
N LEU A 123 -8.45 10.36 -8.47
CA LEU A 123 -8.90 11.75 -8.67
C LEU A 123 -10.22 12.00 -7.95
N ASP A 124 -10.39 13.22 -7.43
CA ASP A 124 -11.63 13.68 -6.78
C ASP A 124 -12.73 13.93 -7.82
N THR A 125 -13.21 12.86 -8.43
CA THR A 125 -14.26 12.88 -9.44
C THR A 125 -15.18 11.67 -9.24
N PRO A 126 -16.46 11.73 -9.61
CA PRO A 126 -17.31 10.55 -9.67
C PRO A 126 -16.66 9.48 -10.54
N VAL A 127 -16.81 8.21 -10.14
CA VAL A 127 -16.26 7.08 -10.90
C VAL A 127 -16.94 7.04 -12.27
N PRO A 128 -16.18 7.15 -13.38
CA PRO A 128 -16.75 7.09 -14.71
C PRO A 128 -17.26 5.69 -15.05
N PHE A 129 -18.29 5.61 -15.88
CA PHE A 129 -18.81 4.32 -16.36
C PHE A 129 -17.94 3.68 -17.46
N SER A 130 -17.22 4.49 -18.23
CA SER A 130 -16.34 3.99 -19.29
C SER A 130 -15.04 3.44 -18.71
N PRO A 131 -14.62 2.21 -19.03
CA PRO A 131 -13.39 1.61 -18.53
C PRO A 131 -12.14 2.49 -18.77
N THR A 132 -12.03 3.11 -19.94
CA THR A 132 -10.90 4.00 -20.27
C THR A 132 -10.84 5.22 -19.36
N LEU A 133 -11.98 5.78 -18.99
CA LEU A 133 -12.05 6.92 -18.07
C LEU A 133 -11.85 6.48 -16.62
N GLU A 134 -12.35 5.30 -16.24
CA GLU A 134 -12.11 4.72 -14.93
C GLU A 134 -10.61 4.49 -14.71
N ASP A 135 -9.92 3.83 -15.64
CA ASP A 135 -8.47 3.63 -15.61
C ASP A 135 -7.68 4.95 -15.49
N TYR A 136 -8.21 6.04 -16.07
CA TYR A 136 -7.59 7.36 -15.97
C TYR A 136 -7.69 7.95 -14.56
N THR A 137 -8.72 7.60 -13.78
CA THR A 137 -8.97 8.18 -12.45
C THR A 137 -8.21 7.49 -11.34
N ILE A 138 -7.89 6.21 -11.48
CA ILE A 138 -7.21 5.43 -10.45
C ILE A 138 -5.68 5.62 -10.46
N PRO A 139 -5.00 5.41 -9.31
CA PRO A 139 -3.54 5.52 -9.27
C PRO A 139 -2.83 4.53 -10.18
N THR A 140 -1.88 5.05 -10.95
CA THR A 140 -1.06 4.26 -11.88
C THR A 140 0.32 3.95 -11.29
N VAL A 141 1.00 2.95 -11.86
CA VAL A 141 2.40 2.62 -11.53
C VAL A 141 3.30 3.86 -11.71
N ASP A 142 3.13 4.62 -12.79
CA ASP A 142 3.95 5.81 -13.07
C ASP A 142 3.76 6.92 -12.03
N LEU A 143 2.55 7.05 -11.47
CA LEU A 143 2.29 7.99 -10.38
C LEU A 143 3.07 7.57 -9.12
N VAL A 144 3.03 6.29 -8.77
CA VAL A 144 3.79 5.75 -7.63
C VAL A 144 5.29 5.95 -7.83
N LEU A 145 5.82 5.64 -9.03
CA LEU A 145 7.24 5.81 -9.36
C LEU A 145 7.70 7.27 -9.20
N ARG A 146 6.91 8.24 -9.65
CA ARG A 146 7.23 9.67 -9.50
C ARG A 146 7.38 10.07 -8.04
N HIS A 147 6.47 9.64 -7.18
CA HIS A 147 6.54 9.94 -5.74
C HIS A 147 7.69 9.20 -5.06
N ALA A 148 7.88 7.92 -5.33
CA ALA A 148 8.96 7.11 -4.77
C ALA A 148 10.34 7.68 -5.13
N LYS A 149 10.58 8.03 -6.39
CA LYS A 149 11.83 8.67 -6.85
C LYS A 149 12.10 10.01 -6.16
N ARG A 150 11.06 10.80 -5.90
CA ARG A 150 11.22 12.09 -5.21
C ARG A 150 11.60 11.90 -3.74
N MET A 151 11.10 10.84 -3.11
CA MET A 151 11.35 10.56 -1.68
C MET A 151 12.68 9.85 -1.44
N CYS A 152 13.20 9.11 -2.42
CA CYS A 152 14.43 8.32 -2.30
C CYS A 152 15.67 9.01 -2.95
N LYS A 153 15.52 10.26 -3.37
CA LYS A 153 16.65 11.13 -3.75
C LYS A 153 17.26 11.70 -2.48
#